data_b627012651ece02344a32110752beac0
#
_entry.id   b627012651ece02344a32110752beac0
#
_cell.length_a   1.000
_cell.length_b   1.000
_cell.length_c   1.000
_cell.angle_alpha   90.00
_cell.angle_beta   90.00
_cell.angle_gamma   90.00
#
_symmetry.space_group_name_H-M   'P 1'
#
loop_
_entity.id
_entity.type
_entity.pdbx_description
1 polymer ?
#
loop_
_entity_poly.entity_id
_entity_poly.type
_entity_poly.pdbx_seq_one_letter_code
_entity_poly.pdbx_strand_id
1 'polypeptide(L)'
;HISQDLVKYSEQSLFDLFHKHAPNATMIVALGNHDSAPSDVAAPSNLPDGLADQLSWDWDNVAALVKSEGWGDNVTSEKIRTHYGGYSISPRQGLRVISLNTDMWYRNNPFSYLNIDNPDPSHMLRWLTDELQAAEDNNERAWIVGHVLPGWDGGDSIDNPTNLLYHIVSRFSHTIAHSFFGHKHEDMFHVWYESQSGNSSSVSRKTQNARAMAFIGPSITPLHNVNPSLRVYHVDPETYEVMDYSQYYTQLYNFEKLNKTGPVWELLYKARDTYSNFSMSEKQGKYTAPVRLENGTWPKSAPLNASFWAALTDEMEVRPELIQLHQLYQGRNSPKSPACDTKECYEAKLCYMRSASSNLGRHCPSGFGSVQSF
;
A
#
# COMPACT_ATOMS: atom_id res chain seq x y z
N HIS A 1 -10.43 -18.21 6.64
CA HIS A 1 -9.91 -19.48 6.11
C HIS A 1 -10.13 -20.61 7.09
N ILE A 2 -10.34 -21.83 6.55
CA ILE A 2 -10.96 -22.92 7.31
C ILE A 2 -9.89 -23.74 8.06
N SER A 3 -8.65 -23.81 7.53
CA SER A 3 -7.57 -24.56 8.16
C SER A 3 -6.18 -24.08 7.66
N GLN A 4 -5.16 -24.39 8.45
CA GLN A 4 -3.76 -24.16 8.08
C GLN A 4 -3.39 -24.90 6.78
N ASP A 5 -3.86 -26.13 6.61
CA ASP A 5 -3.56 -26.92 5.42
C ASP A 5 -4.11 -26.29 4.14
N LEU A 6 -5.30 -25.65 4.22
CA LEU A 6 -5.88 -24.97 3.09
C LEU A 6 -5.11 -23.69 2.75
N VAL A 7 -4.66 -22.93 3.73
CA VAL A 7 -3.81 -21.76 3.52
C VAL A 7 -2.51 -22.17 2.86
N LYS A 8 -1.78 -23.13 3.43
CA LYS A 8 -0.51 -23.67 2.86
C LYS A 8 -0.68 -24.16 1.43
N TYR A 9 -1.77 -24.88 1.15
CA TYR A 9 -2.08 -25.35 -0.21
C TYR A 9 -2.31 -24.19 -1.18
N SER A 10 -3.03 -23.17 -0.74
CA SER A 10 -3.33 -21.99 -1.57
C SER A 10 -2.06 -21.19 -1.88
N GLU A 11 -1.22 -20.96 -0.89
CA GLU A 11 0.07 -20.30 -1.04
C GLU A 11 0.99 -21.09 -1.99
N GLN A 12 1.18 -22.39 -1.74
CA GLN A 12 1.99 -23.23 -2.62
C GLN A 12 1.50 -23.16 -4.07
N SER A 13 0.17 -23.31 -4.28
CA SER A 13 -0.43 -23.26 -5.62
C SER A 13 -0.19 -21.92 -6.31
N LEU A 14 -0.27 -20.82 -5.57
CA LEU A 14 -0.03 -19.47 -6.09
C LEU A 14 1.45 -19.29 -6.46
N PHE A 15 2.37 -19.70 -5.60
CA PHE A 15 3.82 -19.60 -5.82
C PHE A 15 4.24 -20.43 -7.04
N ASP A 16 3.77 -21.68 -7.14
CA ASP A 16 4.00 -22.55 -8.31
C ASP A 16 3.54 -21.90 -9.62
N LEU A 17 2.37 -21.23 -9.60
CA LEU A 17 1.85 -20.51 -10.76
C LEU A 17 2.75 -19.33 -11.16
N PHE A 18 3.21 -18.55 -10.19
CA PHE A 18 4.14 -17.44 -10.47
C PHE A 18 5.48 -17.95 -10.99
N HIS A 19 6.04 -18.97 -10.38
CA HIS A 19 7.29 -19.58 -10.85
C HIS A 19 7.14 -20.09 -12.30
N LYS A 20 6.04 -20.79 -12.58
CA LYS A 20 5.76 -21.33 -13.90
C LYS A 20 5.60 -20.26 -14.97
N HIS A 21 4.91 -19.15 -14.67
CA HIS A 21 4.55 -18.15 -15.67
C HIS A 21 5.49 -16.94 -15.71
N ALA A 22 6.25 -16.70 -14.65
CA ALA A 22 7.22 -15.62 -14.52
C ALA A 22 8.55 -16.12 -13.92
N PRO A 23 9.24 -17.11 -14.53
CA PRO A 23 10.39 -17.79 -13.92
C PRO A 23 11.60 -16.88 -13.68
N ASN A 24 11.67 -15.73 -14.34
CA ASN A 24 12.75 -14.76 -14.20
C ASN A 24 12.37 -13.58 -13.27
N ALA A 25 11.18 -13.59 -12.69
CA ALA A 25 10.73 -12.55 -11.78
C ALA A 25 11.03 -12.96 -10.33
N THR A 26 11.51 -12.04 -9.53
CA THR A 26 11.60 -12.20 -8.08
C THR A 26 10.27 -11.80 -7.47
N MET A 27 9.60 -12.75 -6.82
CA MET A 27 8.40 -12.46 -6.04
C MET A 27 8.78 -11.90 -4.68
N ILE A 28 8.14 -10.81 -4.30
CA ILE A 28 8.25 -10.22 -2.98
C ILE A 28 6.88 -10.29 -2.32
N VAL A 29 6.78 -11.11 -1.30
CA VAL A 29 5.53 -11.46 -0.63
C VAL A 29 5.38 -10.63 0.63
N ALA A 30 4.20 -10.09 0.89
CA ALA A 30 3.80 -9.57 2.19
C ALA A 30 2.60 -10.40 2.67
N LEU A 31 2.70 -10.94 3.89
CA LEU A 31 1.60 -11.64 4.53
C LEU A 31 0.40 -10.71 4.74
N GLY A 32 -0.78 -11.25 4.49
CA GLY A 32 -2.05 -10.57 4.71
C GLY A 32 -2.93 -11.32 5.70
N ASN A 33 -3.99 -10.67 6.13
CA ASN A 33 -4.90 -11.16 7.17
C ASN A 33 -5.64 -12.46 6.80
N HIS A 34 -5.64 -12.84 5.54
CA HIS A 34 -6.20 -14.12 5.08
C HIS A 34 -5.15 -15.20 4.86
N ASP A 35 -3.87 -14.92 5.06
CA ASP A 35 -2.80 -15.90 5.02
C ASP A 35 -2.62 -16.63 6.37
N SER A 36 -3.49 -16.38 7.32
CA SER A 36 -3.53 -17.02 8.63
C SER A 36 -4.78 -17.90 8.84
N ALA A 37 -4.73 -18.85 9.77
CA ALA A 37 -5.85 -19.69 10.16
C ALA A 37 -5.89 -19.86 11.70
N PRO A 38 -6.89 -19.28 12.39
CA PRO A 38 -8.00 -18.48 11.83
C PRO A 38 -7.50 -17.21 11.13
N SER A 39 -8.32 -16.64 10.24
CA SER A 39 -7.98 -15.37 9.58
C SER A 39 -7.84 -14.23 10.59
N ASP A 40 -7.15 -13.17 10.19
CA ASP A 40 -6.94 -11.95 10.97
C ASP A 40 -6.02 -12.12 12.21
N VAL A 41 -5.22 -13.17 12.28
CA VAL A 41 -4.38 -13.48 13.44
C VAL A 41 -2.91 -13.42 13.08
N ALA A 42 -2.18 -12.50 13.71
CA ALA A 42 -0.74 -12.46 13.71
C ALA A 42 -0.25 -12.20 15.14
N ALA A 43 0.45 -13.17 15.71
CA ALA A 43 0.86 -13.14 17.11
C ALA A 43 2.25 -12.54 17.30
N PRO A 44 2.43 -11.64 18.29
CA PRO A 44 3.75 -11.16 18.67
C PRO A 44 4.56 -12.26 19.37
N SER A 45 5.89 -12.14 19.31
CA SER A 45 6.84 -13.13 19.88
C SER A 45 6.79 -13.29 21.39
N ASN A 46 6.34 -12.25 22.10
CA ASN A 46 6.38 -12.18 23.56
C ASN A 46 5.15 -12.80 24.24
N LEU A 47 4.38 -13.61 23.52
CA LEU A 47 3.26 -14.32 24.13
C LEU A 47 3.77 -15.42 25.06
N PRO A 48 3.21 -15.54 26.27
CA PRO A 48 3.60 -16.55 27.25
C PRO A 48 3.17 -17.96 26.78
N ASP A 49 3.76 -18.97 27.43
CA ASP A 49 3.35 -20.37 27.36
C ASP A 49 3.39 -21.01 25.96
N GLY A 50 4.30 -20.54 25.08
CA GLY A 50 4.48 -21.10 23.74
C GLY A 50 3.35 -20.73 22.75
N LEU A 51 2.48 -19.78 23.09
CA LEU A 51 1.41 -19.33 22.18
C LEU A 51 1.96 -18.71 20.89
N ALA A 52 3.09 -18.02 20.98
CA ALA A 52 3.75 -17.47 19.81
C ALA A 52 4.15 -18.55 18.81
N ASP A 53 4.68 -19.69 19.31
CA ASP A 53 5.13 -20.81 18.48
C ASP A 53 3.98 -21.50 17.74
N GLN A 54 2.77 -21.48 18.31
CA GLN A 54 1.59 -22.09 17.66
C GLN A 54 1.17 -21.36 16.38
N LEU A 55 1.59 -20.11 16.20
CA LEU A 55 1.26 -19.28 15.04
C LEU A 55 2.47 -19.08 14.10
N SER A 56 3.63 -19.68 14.44
CA SER A 56 4.84 -19.59 13.61
C SER A 56 4.71 -20.30 12.27
N TRP A 57 3.79 -21.26 12.14
CA TRP A 57 3.56 -22.04 10.93
C TRP A 57 3.34 -21.20 9.67
N ASP A 58 2.78 -20.01 9.82
CA ASP A 58 2.46 -19.07 8.75
C ASP A 58 3.76 -18.54 8.11
N TRP A 59 4.57 -17.83 8.86
CA TRP A 59 5.86 -17.34 8.34
C TRP A 59 6.89 -18.44 8.10
N ASP A 60 6.80 -19.59 8.78
CA ASP A 60 7.61 -20.76 8.47
C ASP A 60 7.30 -21.32 7.09
N ASN A 61 6.00 -21.36 6.72
CA ASN A 61 5.57 -21.79 5.40
C ASN A 61 6.07 -20.85 4.31
N VAL A 62 5.85 -19.53 4.47
CA VAL A 62 6.34 -18.52 3.51
C VAL A 62 7.87 -18.56 3.40
N ALA A 63 8.60 -18.72 4.51
CA ALA A 63 10.04 -18.85 4.51
C ALA A 63 10.52 -20.07 3.71
N ALA A 64 9.80 -21.19 3.82
CA ALA A 64 10.09 -22.40 3.06
C ALA A 64 9.81 -22.20 1.57
N LEU A 65 8.67 -21.58 1.22
CA LEU A 65 8.27 -21.31 -0.16
C LEU A 65 9.21 -20.33 -0.87
N VAL A 66 9.52 -19.19 -0.25
CA VAL A 66 10.45 -18.19 -0.80
C VAL A 66 11.81 -18.82 -1.12
N LYS A 67 12.27 -19.75 -0.27
CA LYS A 67 13.52 -20.48 -0.49
C LYS A 67 13.38 -21.53 -1.60
N SER A 68 12.32 -22.34 -1.59
CA SER A 68 12.14 -23.41 -2.59
C SER A 68 11.96 -22.88 -4.01
N GLU A 69 11.30 -21.71 -4.15
CA GLU A 69 11.11 -21.03 -5.43
C GLU A 69 12.36 -20.25 -5.92
N GLY A 70 13.40 -20.16 -5.10
CA GLY A 70 14.62 -19.44 -5.43
C GLY A 70 14.50 -17.92 -5.40
N TRP A 71 13.47 -17.37 -4.74
CA TRP A 71 13.28 -15.94 -4.57
C TRP A 71 14.05 -15.36 -3.40
N GLY A 72 14.53 -16.19 -2.50
CA GLY A 72 15.43 -15.84 -1.40
C GLY A 72 16.36 -16.98 -1.02
N ASP A 73 17.43 -16.65 -0.33
CA ASP A 73 18.42 -17.58 0.19
C ASP A 73 18.09 -18.04 1.63
N ASN A 74 19.04 -18.74 2.24
CA ASN A 74 18.90 -19.17 3.63
C ASN A 74 18.81 -17.98 4.61
N VAL A 75 19.51 -16.89 4.31
CA VAL A 75 19.50 -15.69 5.16
C VAL A 75 18.13 -15.00 5.10
N THR A 76 17.56 -14.89 3.90
CA THR A 76 16.20 -14.37 3.69
C THR A 76 15.17 -15.23 4.41
N SER A 77 15.26 -16.55 4.26
CA SER A 77 14.36 -17.51 4.93
C SER A 77 14.44 -17.39 6.46
N GLU A 78 15.62 -17.20 7.02
CA GLU A 78 15.80 -16.99 8.47
C GLU A 78 15.23 -15.63 8.93
N LYS A 79 15.42 -14.57 8.14
CA LYS A 79 14.80 -13.26 8.41
C LYS A 79 13.28 -13.36 8.49
N ILE A 80 12.63 -14.05 7.54
CA ILE A 80 11.18 -14.27 7.55
C ILE A 80 10.73 -14.91 8.86
N ARG A 81 11.47 -15.91 9.38
CA ARG A 81 11.14 -16.57 10.65
C ARG A 81 11.34 -15.68 11.86
N THR A 82 12.47 -14.96 11.92
CA THR A 82 12.85 -14.14 13.08
C THR A 82 12.11 -12.81 13.17
N HIS A 83 11.53 -12.35 12.06
CA HIS A 83 10.75 -11.09 12.02
C HIS A 83 9.28 -11.31 11.67
N TYR A 84 8.71 -12.46 12.08
CA TYR A 84 7.27 -12.75 11.98
C TYR A 84 6.68 -12.56 10.60
N GLY A 85 7.37 -13.05 9.57
CA GLY A 85 7.00 -12.87 8.18
C GLY A 85 7.59 -11.64 7.50
N GLY A 86 8.24 -10.74 8.26
CA GLY A 86 8.96 -9.61 7.70
C GLY A 86 10.35 -9.99 7.18
N TYR A 87 10.79 -9.38 6.09
CA TYR A 87 12.15 -9.58 5.54
C TYR A 87 12.57 -8.45 4.61
N SER A 88 13.85 -8.39 4.31
CA SER A 88 14.40 -7.48 3.29
C SER A 88 15.23 -8.24 2.28
N ILE A 89 15.13 -7.84 1.02
CA ILE A 89 15.97 -8.32 -0.08
C ILE A 89 16.43 -7.15 -0.95
N SER A 90 17.52 -7.34 -1.68
CA SER A 90 18.02 -6.39 -2.67
C SER A 90 17.91 -7.03 -4.06
N PRO A 91 16.75 -6.92 -4.74
CA PRO A 91 16.53 -7.55 -6.04
C PRO A 91 17.36 -6.92 -7.15
N ARG A 92 17.84 -5.71 -6.92
CA ARG A 92 18.75 -4.96 -7.81
C ARG A 92 19.74 -4.14 -6.98
N GLN A 93 20.91 -3.87 -7.56
CA GLN A 93 21.89 -3.00 -6.91
C GLN A 93 21.28 -1.61 -6.63
N GLY A 94 21.43 -1.12 -5.41
CA GLY A 94 20.91 0.18 -4.99
C GLY A 94 19.42 0.20 -4.61
N LEU A 95 18.72 -0.94 -4.68
CA LEU A 95 17.35 -1.07 -4.21
C LEU A 95 17.23 -2.11 -3.10
N ARG A 96 16.73 -1.69 -1.95
CA ARG A 96 16.31 -2.56 -0.84
C ARG A 96 14.78 -2.60 -0.77
N VAL A 97 14.21 -3.78 -0.81
CA VAL A 97 12.77 -3.98 -0.61
C VAL A 97 12.55 -4.61 0.75
N ILE A 98 11.74 -3.96 1.57
CA ILE A 98 11.44 -4.34 2.96
C ILE A 98 9.96 -4.74 3.02
N SER A 99 9.70 -6.02 3.21
CA SER A 99 8.36 -6.56 3.39
C SER A 99 8.03 -6.65 4.88
N LEU A 100 6.85 -6.16 5.26
CA LEU A 100 6.36 -6.10 6.64
C LEU A 100 5.13 -6.99 6.80
N ASN A 101 5.03 -7.70 7.92
CA ASN A 101 3.77 -8.29 8.34
C ASN A 101 2.92 -7.23 9.07
N THR A 102 2.07 -6.57 8.31
CA THR A 102 1.27 -5.44 8.80
C THR A 102 0.01 -5.86 9.54
N ASP A 103 -0.28 -7.15 9.65
CA ASP A 103 -1.34 -7.68 10.51
C ASP A 103 -1.05 -7.45 12.00
N MET A 104 0.22 -7.16 12.34
CA MET A 104 0.63 -6.75 13.68
C MET A 104 -0.02 -5.45 14.17
N TRP A 105 -0.56 -4.63 13.27
CA TRP A 105 -1.34 -3.44 13.61
C TRP A 105 -2.78 -3.49 13.10
N TYR A 106 -3.21 -4.63 12.53
CA TYR A 106 -4.57 -4.76 12.03
C TYR A 106 -5.59 -4.72 13.18
N ARG A 107 -6.66 -3.95 12.98
CA ARG A 107 -7.69 -3.75 14.01
C ARG A 107 -8.43 -5.04 14.38
N ASN A 108 -8.62 -5.95 13.43
CA ASN A 108 -9.30 -7.21 13.69
C ASN A 108 -8.37 -8.27 14.30
N ASN A 109 -7.07 -8.06 14.30
CA ASN A 109 -6.12 -8.95 14.97
C ASN A 109 -6.25 -8.79 16.49
N PRO A 110 -6.73 -9.81 17.23
CA PRO A 110 -6.92 -9.70 18.68
C PRO A 110 -5.60 -9.47 19.42
N PHE A 111 -4.49 -9.95 18.90
CA PHE A 111 -3.17 -9.75 19.51
C PHE A 111 -2.67 -8.31 19.44
N SER A 112 -3.21 -7.49 18.53
CA SER A 112 -2.90 -6.05 18.46
C SER A 112 -3.30 -5.28 19.72
N TYR A 113 -4.16 -5.84 20.56
CA TYR A 113 -4.68 -5.21 21.78
C TYR A 113 -4.02 -5.71 23.07
N LEU A 114 -3.19 -6.74 23.03
CA LEU A 114 -2.58 -7.32 24.24
C LEU A 114 -1.65 -6.35 24.96
N ASN A 115 -1.04 -5.44 24.26
CA ASN A 115 -0.20 -4.40 24.84
C ASN A 115 -0.32 -3.12 24.02
N ILE A 116 -1.50 -2.52 24.08
CA ILE A 116 -1.87 -1.38 23.24
C ILE A 116 -1.00 -0.13 23.49
N ASP A 117 -0.38 -0.03 24.65
CA ASP A 117 0.55 1.06 25.00
C ASP A 117 1.93 0.89 24.36
N ASN A 118 2.30 -0.33 23.96
CA ASN A 118 3.51 -0.58 23.20
C ASN A 118 3.21 -0.52 21.70
N PRO A 119 3.74 0.46 20.97
CA PRO A 119 3.47 0.59 19.54
C PRO A 119 4.16 -0.47 18.68
N ASP A 120 5.10 -1.23 19.22
CA ASP A 120 5.91 -2.20 18.47
C ASP A 120 6.22 -3.46 19.31
N PRO A 121 5.21 -4.25 19.70
CA PRO A 121 5.39 -5.42 20.57
C PRO A 121 6.23 -6.54 19.90
N SER A 122 6.29 -6.56 18.58
CA SER A 122 7.07 -7.55 17.80
C SER A 122 8.44 -7.02 17.35
N HIS A 123 8.80 -5.78 17.72
CA HIS A 123 10.01 -5.09 17.25
C HIS A 123 10.14 -4.97 15.73
N MET A 124 9.03 -5.10 14.98
CA MET A 124 9.02 -5.00 13.52
C MET A 124 9.31 -3.58 13.04
N LEU A 125 8.77 -2.57 13.68
CA LEU A 125 9.03 -1.17 13.36
C LEU A 125 10.45 -0.75 13.76
N ARG A 126 10.99 -1.32 14.84
CA ARG A 126 12.40 -1.17 15.20
C ARG A 126 13.29 -1.77 14.11
N TRP A 127 13.00 -3.02 13.67
CA TRP A 127 13.73 -3.66 12.59
C TRP A 127 13.62 -2.87 11.27
N LEU A 128 12.43 -2.36 10.93
CA LEU A 128 12.25 -1.47 9.79
C LEU A 128 13.17 -0.25 9.85
N THR A 129 13.30 0.35 11.04
CA THR A 129 14.18 1.50 11.26
C THR A 129 15.64 1.13 11.00
N ASP A 130 16.09 -0.02 11.49
CA ASP A 130 17.45 -0.52 11.32
C ASP A 130 17.74 -0.85 9.83
N GLU A 131 16.78 -1.43 9.09
CA GLU A 131 16.91 -1.70 7.64
C GLU A 131 16.93 -0.39 6.82
N LEU A 132 16.12 0.61 7.20
CA LEU A 132 16.13 1.91 6.53
C LEU A 132 17.40 2.70 6.81
N GLN A 133 17.95 2.61 8.04
CA GLN A 133 19.24 3.22 8.36
C GLN A 133 20.37 2.55 7.57
N ALA A 134 20.36 1.22 7.47
CA ALA A 134 21.33 0.49 6.66
C ALA A 134 21.21 0.86 5.16
N ALA A 135 20.02 1.09 4.65
CA ALA A 135 19.83 1.57 3.26
C ALA A 135 20.39 2.99 3.09
N GLU A 136 20.11 3.90 4.03
CA GLU A 136 20.64 5.27 4.01
C GLU A 136 22.18 5.28 4.04
N ASP A 137 22.78 4.50 4.94
CA ASP A 137 24.25 4.39 5.10
C ASP A 137 24.94 3.83 3.83
N ASN A 138 24.26 2.98 3.09
CA ASN A 138 24.73 2.39 1.83
C ASN A 138 24.32 3.16 0.58
N ASN A 139 23.64 4.30 0.70
CA ASN A 139 23.07 5.06 -0.42
C ASN A 139 22.13 4.22 -1.29
N GLU A 140 21.39 3.31 -0.69
CA GLU A 140 20.33 2.53 -1.33
C GLU A 140 19.00 3.27 -1.25
N ARG A 141 18.14 3.05 -2.23
CA ARG A 141 16.73 3.43 -2.15
C ARG A 141 15.94 2.27 -1.53
N ALA A 142 14.88 2.59 -0.82
CA ALA A 142 14.03 1.58 -0.18
C ALA A 142 12.61 1.59 -0.72
N TRP A 143 12.04 0.39 -0.90
CA TRP A 143 10.61 0.17 -1.03
C TRP A 143 10.10 -0.52 0.23
N ILE A 144 8.98 -0.06 0.74
CA ILE A 144 8.24 -0.71 1.82
C ILE A 144 7.04 -1.42 1.20
N VAL A 145 6.88 -2.71 1.51
CA VAL A 145 5.75 -3.52 1.07
C VAL A 145 5.02 -4.06 2.29
N GLY A 146 3.71 -3.97 2.32
CA GLY A 146 2.87 -4.51 3.39
C GLY A 146 1.46 -4.80 2.89
N HIS A 147 0.62 -5.36 3.75
CA HIS A 147 -0.76 -5.68 3.40
C HIS A 147 -1.74 -4.66 3.98
N VAL A 148 -1.92 -4.63 5.30
CA VAL A 148 -2.82 -3.67 5.96
C VAL A 148 -2.23 -2.27 5.91
N LEU A 149 -2.96 -1.35 5.29
CA LEU A 149 -2.54 0.05 5.13
C LEU A 149 -2.58 0.80 6.47
N PRO A 150 -1.68 1.79 6.68
CA PRO A 150 -1.61 2.50 7.96
C PRO A 150 -2.60 3.67 8.10
N GLY A 151 -3.21 4.12 7.00
CA GLY A 151 -3.97 5.37 6.94
C GLY A 151 -5.33 5.23 6.27
N TRP A 152 -5.66 6.17 5.35
CA TRP A 152 -6.94 6.32 4.68
C TRP A 152 -8.02 6.78 5.64
N ASP A 153 -9.13 6.05 5.82
CA ASP A 153 -10.22 6.37 6.75
C ASP A 153 -9.92 5.96 8.21
N GLY A 154 -8.76 5.34 8.44
CA GLY A 154 -8.34 4.87 9.77
C GLY A 154 -9.14 3.68 10.29
N GLY A 155 -9.92 3.01 9.43
CA GLY A 155 -10.79 1.90 9.81
C GLY A 155 -10.06 0.57 10.02
N ASP A 156 -8.90 0.37 9.41
CA ASP A 156 -8.23 -0.92 9.36
C ASP A 156 -7.13 -1.10 10.41
N SER A 157 -6.54 -0.02 10.91
CA SER A 157 -5.35 -0.07 11.74
C SER A 157 -5.56 0.57 13.10
N ILE A 158 -4.76 0.15 14.08
CA ILE A 158 -4.69 0.80 15.40
C ILE A 158 -3.70 1.97 15.38
N ASP A 159 -3.89 2.97 16.28
CA ASP A 159 -3.21 4.25 16.20
C ASP A 159 -1.71 4.20 16.51
N ASN A 160 -1.34 3.57 17.64
CA ASN A 160 0.01 3.67 18.16
C ASN A 160 1.07 3.16 17.16
N PRO A 161 0.94 1.97 16.53
CA PRO A 161 1.90 1.51 15.53
C PRO A 161 1.93 2.40 14.29
N THR A 162 0.75 2.85 13.80
CA THR A 162 0.68 3.65 12.58
C THR A 162 1.21 5.07 12.78
N ASN A 163 1.08 5.63 13.98
CA ASN A 163 1.73 6.88 14.35
C ASN A 163 3.26 6.73 14.41
N LEU A 164 3.77 5.63 14.98
CA LEU A 164 5.20 5.35 14.98
C LEU A 164 5.73 5.17 13.54
N LEU A 165 5.02 4.39 12.71
CA LEU A 165 5.36 4.25 11.29
C LEU A 165 5.36 5.60 10.58
N TYR A 166 4.41 6.48 10.89
CA TYR A 166 4.36 7.83 10.32
C TYR A 166 5.66 8.61 10.56
N HIS A 167 6.20 8.53 11.77
CA HIS A 167 7.46 9.19 12.11
C HIS A 167 8.67 8.53 11.45
N ILE A 168 8.70 7.19 11.37
CA ILE A 168 9.77 6.45 10.68
C ILE A 168 9.80 6.84 9.20
N VAL A 169 8.66 6.78 8.50
CA VAL A 169 8.56 7.15 7.07
C VAL A 169 8.95 8.62 6.87
N SER A 170 8.52 9.51 7.75
CA SER A 170 8.90 10.93 7.67
C SER A 170 10.41 11.14 7.83
N ARG A 171 11.06 10.42 8.77
CA ARG A 171 12.51 10.48 9.00
C ARG A 171 13.30 9.99 7.80
N PHE A 172 12.88 8.89 7.19
CA PHE A 172 13.57 8.25 6.08
C PHE A 172 13.00 8.59 4.70
N SER A 173 12.27 9.69 4.58
CA SER A 173 11.58 10.07 3.34
C SER A 173 12.51 10.26 2.13
N HIS A 174 13.78 10.56 2.33
CA HIS A 174 14.78 10.65 1.25
C HIS A 174 15.31 9.28 0.82
N THR A 175 15.27 8.29 1.71
CA THR A 175 15.70 6.90 1.44
C THR A 175 14.56 6.11 0.83
N ILE A 176 13.33 6.30 1.32
CA ILE A 176 12.15 5.61 0.81
C ILE A 176 11.73 6.21 -0.54
N ALA A 177 11.78 5.39 -1.59
CA ALA A 177 11.26 5.78 -2.89
C ALA A 177 9.73 5.65 -2.93
N HIS A 178 9.19 4.49 -2.50
CA HIS A 178 7.75 4.27 -2.42
C HIS A 178 7.38 3.26 -1.33
N SER A 179 6.08 3.30 -0.94
CA SER A 179 5.45 2.28 -0.11
C SER A 179 4.24 1.70 -0.84
N PHE A 180 4.02 0.39 -0.69
CA PHE A 180 2.96 -0.36 -1.36
C PHE A 180 2.18 -1.17 -0.34
N PHE A 181 0.85 -1.03 -0.36
CA PHE A 181 -0.06 -1.78 0.51
C PHE A 181 -1.21 -2.39 -0.29
N GLY A 182 -1.98 -3.26 0.34
CA GLY A 182 -3.15 -3.94 -0.23
C GLY A 182 -4.39 -3.82 0.66
N HIS A 183 -4.96 -4.95 1.04
CA HIS A 183 -6.04 -5.14 2.01
C HIS A 183 -7.42 -4.64 1.57
N LYS A 184 -7.52 -3.41 1.12
CA LYS A 184 -8.81 -2.79 0.74
C LYS A 184 -9.36 -3.29 -0.58
N HIS A 185 -8.57 -4.02 -1.37
CA HIS A 185 -8.94 -4.46 -2.72
C HIS A 185 -9.22 -3.31 -3.70
N GLU A 186 -8.94 -2.09 -3.36
CA GLU A 186 -9.31 -0.88 -4.07
C GLU A 186 -8.07 -0.14 -4.59
N ASP A 187 -8.24 0.66 -5.62
CA ASP A 187 -7.19 1.50 -6.18
C ASP A 187 -7.16 2.83 -5.43
N MET A 188 -6.18 3.00 -4.54
CA MET A 188 -6.09 4.16 -3.67
C MET A 188 -4.64 4.63 -3.53
N PHE A 189 -4.46 5.80 -2.95
CA PHE A 189 -3.17 6.32 -2.49
C PHE A 189 -3.36 7.20 -1.25
N HIS A 190 -2.29 7.38 -0.47
CA HIS A 190 -2.25 8.43 0.53
C HIS A 190 -0.86 9.06 0.65
N VAL A 191 -0.81 10.30 1.16
CA VAL A 191 0.39 11.13 1.23
C VAL A 191 0.78 11.38 2.68
N TRP A 192 2.07 11.23 3.00
CA TRP A 192 2.68 11.69 4.25
C TRP A 192 3.12 13.13 4.12
N TYR A 193 2.81 13.92 5.12
CA TYR A 193 3.23 15.31 5.22
C TYR A 193 4.15 15.52 6.42
N GLU A 194 5.00 16.52 6.35
CA GLU A 194 5.85 16.89 7.46
C GLU A 194 5.02 17.26 8.70
N SER A 195 5.35 16.67 9.85
CA SER A 195 4.76 17.01 11.13
C SER A 195 5.58 18.12 11.80
N GLN A 196 4.96 19.27 12.05
CA GLN A 196 5.63 20.43 12.63
C GLN A 196 5.94 20.30 14.14
N SER A 197 5.33 19.34 14.82
CA SER A 197 5.41 19.23 16.29
C SER A 197 5.76 17.82 16.79
N GLY A 198 6.19 16.92 15.91
CA GLY A 198 6.31 15.52 16.29
C GLY A 198 4.99 14.83 16.61
N ASN A 199 3.86 15.51 16.41
CA ASN A 199 2.53 14.98 16.62
C ASN A 199 1.83 14.83 15.25
N SER A 200 1.52 13.59 14.87
CA SER A 200 0.82 13.28 13.63
C SER A 200 -0.57 13.94 13.50
N SER A 201 -1.17 14.38 14.61
CA SER A 201 -2.46 15.07 14.59
C SER A 201 -2.38 16.54 14.15
N SER A 202 -1.19 17.16 14.06
CA SER A 202 -1.00 18.56 13.66
C SER A 202 -0.16 18.68 12.38
N VAL A 203 -0.65 18.11 11.28
CA VAL A 203 0.07 18.06 10.01
C VAL A 203 -0.40 19.17 9.07
N SER A 204 0.51 19.96 8.53
CA SER A 204 0.21 20.92 7.47
C SER A 204 0.17 20.21 6.12
N ARG A 205 -1.03 20.05 5.56
CA ARG A 205 -1.32 19.30 4.31
C ARG A 205 -1.09 20.14 3.06
N LYS A 206 0.02 20.89 3.00
CA LYS A 206 0.43 21.65 1.81
C LYS A 206 1.38 20.82 0.97
N THR A 207 1.31 20.93 -0.35
CA THR A 207 2.16 20.18 -1.30
C THR A 207 3.65 20.28 -0.97
N GLN A 208 4.16 21.44 -0.58
CA GLN A 208 5.56 21.62 -0.19
C GLN A 208 6.00 20.82 1.04
N ASN A 209 5.05 20.38 1.86
CA ASN A 209 5.29 19.58 3.05
C ASN A 209 5.11 18.07 2.81
N ALA A 210 4.78 17.66 1.59
CA ALA A 210 4.71 16.25 1.22
C ALA A 210 6.10 15.60 1.33
N ARG A 211 6.20 14.45 1.97
CA ARG A 211 7.47 13.76 2.24
C ARG A 211 7.52 12.36 1.64
N ALA A 212 6.43 11.62 1.70
CA ALA A 212 6.31 10.28 1.16
C ALA A 212 4.88 10.02 0.70
N MET A 213 4.68 8.92 0.01
CA MET A 213 3.36 8.48 -0.41
C MET A 213 3.31 6.95 -0.43
N ALA A 214 2.10 6.40 -0.38
CA ALA A 214 1.87 5.00 -0.63
C ALA A 214 0.81 4.78 -1.70
N PHE A 215 1.03 3.74 -2.49
CA PHE A 215 0.01 3.14 -3.32
C PHE A 215 -0.67 2.00 -2.56
N ILE A 216 -2.00 1.97 -2.61
CA ILE A 216 -2.79 0.82 -2.17
C ILE A 216 -3.27 0.13 -3.44
N GLY A 217 -2.81 -1.12 -3.61
CA GLY A 217 -3.08 -1.88 -4.83
C GLY A 217 -4.49 -2.45 -4.87
N PRO A 218 -5.10 -2.49 -6.06
CA PRO A 218 -6.33 -3.24 -6.27
C PRO A 218 -6.06 -4.74 -6.21
N SER A 219 -7.12 -5.54 -6.06
CA SER A 219 -7.04 -7.00 -5.98
C SER A 219 -7.45 -7.69 -7.28
N ILE A 220 -6.93 -8.90 -7.47
CA ILE A 220 -7.43 -9.83 -8.49
C ILE A 220 -8.76 -10.45 -8.04
N THR A 221 -8.98 -10.59 -6.74
CA THR A 221 -10.27 -11.04 -6.24
C THR A 221 -11.37 -10.01 -6.50
N PRO A 222 -12.56 -10.44 -6.98
CA PRO A 222 -13.72 -9.56 -7.17
C PRO A 222 -14.56 -9.39 -5.90
N LEU A 223 -14.04 -9.78 -4.74
CA LEU A 223 -14.77 -9.71 -3.48
C LEU A 223 -15.36 -8.31 -3.26
N HIS A 224 -16.58 -8.25 -2.73
CA HIS A 224 -17.38 -7.06 -2.51
C HIS A 224 -17.74 -6.27 -3.78
N ASN A 225 -18.01 -7.00 -4.88
CA ASN A 225 -18.59 -6.44 -6.11
C ASN A 225 -17.69 -5.44 -6.87
N VAL A 226 -16.38 -5.55 -6.75
CA VAL A 226 -15.43 -4.80 -7.58
C VAL A 226 -14.86 -5.70 -8.69
N ASN A 227 -14.40 -5.12 -9.78
CA ASN A 227 -13.80 -5.89 -10.87
C ASN A 227 -12.36 -6.35 -10.52
N PRO A 228 -11.93 -7.57 -10.92
CA PRO A 228 -10.54 -7.98 -10.81
C PRO A 228 -9.60 -6.98 -11.48
N SER A 229 -8.46 -6.71 -10.87
CA SER A 229 -7.54 -5.72 -11.40
C SER A 229 -6.10 -5.99 -10.97
N LEU A 230 -5.16 -5.55 -11.80
CA LEU A 230 -3.72 -5.56 -11.51
C LEU A 230 -3.09 -4.27 -12.01
N ARG A 231 -1.93 -3.94 -11.46
CA ARG A 231 -1.20 -2.72 -11.79
C ARG A 231 0.21 -3.05 -12.24
N VAL A 232 0.67 -2.38 -13.29
CA VAL A 232 2.03 -2.45 -13.80
C VAL A 232 2.68 -1.09 -13.61
N TYR A 233 3.74 -1.03 -12.81
CA TYR A 233 4.50 0.18 -12.56
C TYR A 233 5.67 0.32 -13.55
N HIS A 234 5.88 1.52 -14.04
CA HIS A 234 7.06 1.94 -14.80
C HIS A 234 7.99 2.70 -13.85
N VAL A 235 9.13 2.11 -13.58
CA VAL A 235 10.06 2.57 -12.54
C VAL A 235 11.34 3.05 -13.21
N ASP A 236 11.87 4.17 -12.73
CA ASP A 236 13.19 4.63 -13.10
C ASP A 236 14.26 3.68 -12.53
N PRO A 237 15.18 3.16 -13.36
CA PRO A 237 16.13 2.14 -12.92
C PRO A 237 17.25 2.67 -12.02
N GLU A 238 17.45 3.99 -11.92
CA GLU A 238 18.50 4.61 -11.11
C GLU A 238 17.97 5.11 -9.77
N THR A 239 16.77 5.72 -9.78
CA THR A 239 16.17 6.32 -8.59
C THR A 239 15.15 5.41 -7.91
N TYR A 240 14.70 4.37 -8.60
CA TYR A 240 13.62 3.46 -8.16
C TYR A 240 12.29 4.16 -7.84
N GLU A 241 12.12 5.36 -8.40
CA GLU A 241 10.86 6.09 -8.30
C GLU A 241 9.88 5.69 -9.42
N VAL A 242 8.59 5.71 -9.12
CA VAL A 242 7.54 5.39 -10.09
C VAL A 242 7.38 6.58 -11.06
N MET A 243 7.63 6.33 -12.33
CA MET A 243 7.46 7.31 -13.40
C MET A 243 6.05 7.33 -13.96
N ASP A 244 5.39 6.16 -13.98
CA ASP A 244 4.00 5.98 -14.41
C ASP A 244 3.47 4.63 -13.91
N TYR A 245 2.18 4.40 -14.02
CA TYR A 245 1.61 3.06 -13.95
C TYR A 245 0.42 2.89 -14.88
N SER A 246 0.22 1.64 -15.29
CA SER A 246 -0.92 1.18 -16.07
C SER A 246 -1.79 0.28 -15.20
N GLN A 247 -3.06 0.63 -15.07
CA GLN A 247 -4.06 -0.16 -14.36
C GLN A 247 -4.84 -0.99 -15.36
N TYR A 248 -4.85 -2.32 -15.17
CA TYR A 248 -5.63 -3.25 -15.98
C TYR A 248 -6.75 -3.86 -15.16
N TYR A 249 -7.86 -4.18 -15.81
CA TYR A 249 -9.02 -4.82 -15.16
C TYR A 249 -9.73 -5.77 -16.12
N THR A 250 -10.62 -6.59 -15.58
CA THR A 250 -11.56 -7.40 -16.39
C THR A 250 -12.97 -7.19 -15.87
N GLN A 251 -13.91 -6.97 -16.80
CA GLN A 251 -15.31 -6.69 -16.47
C GLN A 251 -16.05 -7.98 -16.17
N LEU A 252 -16.42 -8.22 -14.91
CA LEU A 252 -17.17 -9.42 -14.52
C LEU A 252 -18.65 -9.38 -14.89
N TYR A 253 -19.22 -8.20 -15.11
CA TYR A 253 -20.65 -8.05 -15.41
C TYR A 253 -21.01 -8.39 -16.85
N ASN A 254 -20.05 -8.69 -17.71
CA ASN A 254 -20.25 -9.17 -19.07
C ASN A 254 -20.12 -10.70 -19.15
N PHE A 255 -20.97 -11.42 -18.43
CA PHE A 255 -20.92 -12.88 -18.33
C PHE A 255 -21.03 -13.61 -19.67
N GLU A 256 -21.80 -13.09 -20.63
CA GLU A 256 -21.91 -13.71 -21.95
C GLU A 256 -20.58 -13.72 -22.71
N LYS A 257 -19.83 -12.62 -22.62
CA LYS A 257 -18.50 -12.50 -23.19
C LYS A 257 -17.49 -13.40 -22.48
N LEU A 258 -17.49 -13.37 -21.13
CA LEU A 258 -16.63 -14.20 -20.30
C LEU A 258 -16.83 -15.69 -20.54
N ASN A 259 -18.08 -16.14 -20.76
CA ASN A 259 -18.41 -17.54 -21.02
C ASN A 259 -17.80 -18.06 -22.33
N LYS A 260 -17.57 -17.18 -23.30
CA LYS A 260 -17.01 -17.53 -24.63
C LYS A 260 -15.49 -17.39 -24.72
N THR A 261 -14.92 -16.43 -24.04
CA THR A 261 -13.51 -16.03 -24.22
C THR A 261 -12.66 -16.18 -22.97
N GLY A 262 -13.27 -16.44 -21.81
CA GLY A 262 -12.61 -16.25 -20.49
C GLY A 262 -12.40 -14.77 -20.16
N PRO A 263 -11.69 -14.47 -19.06
CA PRO A 263 -11.39 -13.10 -18.66
C PRO A 263 -10.60 -12.36 -19.75
N VAL A 264 -11.08 -11.18 -20.12
CA VAL A 264 -10.38 -10.28 -21.05
C VAL A 264 -9.87 -9.10 -20.25
N TRP A 265 -8.55 -8.96 -20.19
CA TRP A 265 -7.88 -7.87 -19.51
C TRP A 265 -7.81 -6.65 -20.41
N GLU A 266 -8.31 -5.53 -19.91
CA GLU A 266 -8.38 -4.26 -20.61
C GLU A 266 -7.62 -3.20 -19.81
N LEU A 267 -7.00 -2.23 -20.49
CA LEU A 267 -6.41 -1.07 -19.84
C LEU A 267 -7.53 -0.19 -19.30
N LEU A 268 -7.54 0.03 -17.98
CA LEU A 268 -8.49 0.94 -17.34
C LEU A 268 -8.02 2.39 -17.51
N TYR A 269 -6.78 2.67 -17.10
CA TYR A 269 -6.15 3.97 -17.26
C TYR A 269 -4.64 3.90 -17.07
N LYS A 270 -3.96 4.99 -17.46
CA LYS A 270 -2.58 5.28 -17.08
C LYS A 270 -2.56 6.50 -16.19
N ALA A 271 -1.79 6.44 -15.10
CA ALA A 271 -1.78 7.49 -14.09
C ALA A 271 -1.37 8.84 -14.66
N ARG A 272 -0.29 8.86 -15.44
CA ARG A 272 0.24 10.08 -16.02
C ARG A 272 -0.73 10.71 -17.01
N ASP A 273 -1.31 9.92 -17.91
CA ASP A 273 -2.27 10.42 -18.91
C ASP A 273 -3.53 11.01 -18.23
N THR A 274 -3.93 10.42 -17.09
CA THR A 274 -5.13 10.81 -16.36
C THR A 274 -4.93 12.05 -15.48
N TYR A 275 -3.82 12.10 -14.74
CA TYR A 275 -3.68 13.03 -13.60
C TYR A 275 -2.61 14.10 -13.79
N SER A 276 -1.88 14.15 -14.92
CA SER A 276 -0.75 15.10 -15.08
C SER A 276 -1.13 16.52 -15.44
N ASN A 277 -2.40 16.81 -15.78
CA ASN A 277 -2.83 18.15 -16.17
C ASN A 277 -3.32 18.93 -14.95
N PHE A 278 -2.63 20.02 -14.62
CA PHE A 278 -2.92 20.91 -13.50
C PHE A 278 -3.38 22.27 -14.01
N SER A 279 -4.64 22.65 -13.73
CA SER A 279 -5.22 23.92 -14.19
C SER A 279 -4.85 25.10 -13.29
N MET A 280 -4.49 24.81 -12.04
CA MET A 280 -4.35 25.79 -10.96
C MET A 280 -2.93 26.34 -10.79
N SER A 281 -1.96 25.82 -11.52
CA SER A 281 -0.56 25.87 -11.13
C SER A 281 0.11 27.23 -11.13
N GLU A 282 -0.33 28.16 -12.00
CA GLU A 282 0.37 29.45 -12.14
C GLU A 282 -0.47 30.68 -11.78
N LYS A 283 -1.78 30.59 -11.87
CA LYS A 283 -2.69 31.75 -11.74
C LYS A 283 -3.08 32.14 -10.32
N GLN A 284 -2.95 31.22 -9.33
CA GLN A 284 -3.48 31.46 -7.98
C GLN A 284 -2.45 31.45 -6.85
N GLY A 285 -1.15 31.28 -7.13
CA GLY A 285 -0.10 31.33 -6.11
C GLY A 285 -0.18 30.24 -5.03
N LYS A 286 -1.06 29.24 -5.19
CA LYS A 286 -1.24 28.14 -4.24
C LYS A 286 -0.28 26.98 -4.46
N TYR A 287 0.33 26.90 -5.64
CA TYR A 287 1.17 25.78 -6.03
C TYR A 287 2.65 26.12 -5.86
N THR A 288 3.26 25.58 -4.83
CA THR A 288 4.70 25.60 -4.61
C THR A 288 5.24 24.18 -4.74
N ALA A 289 5.06 23.55 -5.91
CA ALA A 289 5.72 22.28 -6.16
C ALA A 289 7.21 22.50 -6.32
N PRO A 290 8.04 21.55 -5.88
CA PRO A 290 9.48 21.56 -6.16
C PRO A 290 9.78 21.32 -7.64
N VAL A 291 8.76 21.01 -8.44
CA VAL A 291 8.86 20.75 -9.89
C VAL A 291 8.11 21.84 -10.66
N ARG A 292 8.80 22.50 -11.59
CA ARG A 292 8.18 23.46 -12.50
C ARG A 292 7.34 22.73 -13.54
N LEU A 293 6.05 23.08 -13.65
CA LEU A 293 5.17 22.52 -14.67
C LEU A 293 5.58 22.95 -16.07
N GLU A 294 5.40 22.06 -17.04
CA GLU A 294 5.59 22.32 -18.47
C GLU A 294 4.20 22.56 -19.10
N ASN A 295 3.86 23.82 -19.38
CA ASN A 295 2.54 24.20 -19.92
C ASN A 295 1.34 23.68 -19.11
N GLY A 296 1.42 23.75 -17.78
CA GLY A 296 0.38 23.23 -16.89
C GLY A 296 0.36 21.71 -16.74
N THR A 297 1.39 21.01 -17.26
CA THR A 297 1.50 19.55 -17.18
C THR A 297 2.70 19.15 -16.32
N TRP A 298 2.55 18.09 -15.52
CA TRP A 298 3.68 17.51 -14.77
C TRP A 298 4.74 16.98 -15.73
N PRO A 299 6.02 17.37 -15.59
CA PRO A 299 7.07 16.99 -16.53
C PRO A 299 7.19 15.47 -16.70
N LYS A 300 7.39 15.03 -17.94
CA LYS A 300 7.57 13.59 -18.23
C LYS A 300 8.81 12.99 -17.55
N SER A 301 9.83 13.81 -17.32
CA SER A 301 11.06 13.42 -16.62
C SER A 301 10.95 13.40 -15.11
N ALA A 302 9.87 13.94 -14.53
CA ALA A 302 9.65 13.95 -13.08
C ALA A 302 8.79 12.74 -12.65
N PRO A 303 9.15 12.07 -11.54
CA PRO A 303 8.41 10.91 -11.04
C PRO A 303 7.04 11.29 -10.48
N LEU A 304 6.16 10.30 -10.36
CA LEU A 304 4.86 10.41 -9.67
C LEU A 304 5.05 10.20 -8.16
N ASN A 305 5.85 11.06 -7.55
CA ASN A 305 6.23 11.00 -6.13
C ASN A 305 5.22 11.72 -5.21
N ALA A 306 5.58 11.87 -3.94
CA ALA A 306 4.73 12.52 -2.94
C ALA A 306 4.26 13.92 -3.34
N SER A 307 5.13 14.72 -3.98
CA SER A 307 4.79 16.07 -4.44
C SER A 307 3.75 16.05 -5.57
N PHE A 308 3.83 15.08 -6.49
CA PHE A 308 2.82 14.89 -7.53
C PHE A 308 1.45 14.59 -6.94
N TRP A 309 1.37 13.60 -6.05
CA TRP A 309 0.10 13.17 -5.46
C TRP A 309 -0.50 14.21 -4.51
N ALA A 310 0.35 14.94 -3.77
CA ALA A 310 -0.10 16.07 -2.98
C ALA A 310 -0.68 17.18 -3.87
N ALA A 311 0.01 17.54 -4.96
CA ALA A 311 -0.45 18.51 -5.93
C ALA A 311 -1.77 18.09 -6.58
N LEU A 312 -1.93 16.82 -6.91
CA LEU A 312 -3.19 16.28 -7.41
C LEU A 312 -4.33 16.48 -6.41
N THR A 313 -4.08 16.28 -5.10
CA THR A 313 -5.12 16.55 -4.10
C THR A 313 -5.49 18.05 -4.00
N ASP A 314 -4.52 18.95 -4.22
CA ASP A 314 -4.79 20.41 -4.29
C ASP A 314 -5.61 20.74 -5.54
N GLU A 315 -5.34 20.11 -6.68
CA GLU A 315 -6.14 20.24 -7.92
C GLU A 315 -7.56 19.70 -7.75
N MET A 316 -7.73 18.57 -7.04
CA MET A 316 -9.02 17.98 -6.74
C MET A 316 -9.91 18.86 -5.86
N GLU A 317 -9.36 19.76 -5.03
CA GLU A 317 -10.15 20.74 -4.26
C GLU A 317 -10.95 21.69 -5.14
N VAL A 318 -10.45 21.98 -6.33
CA VAL A 318 -11.04 22.94 -7.26
C VAL A 318 -11.65 22.28 -8.49
N ARG A 319 -11.35 21.00 -8.68
CA ARG A 319 -11.85 20.17 -9.78
C ARG A 319 -12.44 18.86 -9.23
N PRO A 320 -13.65 18.93 -8.65
CA PRO A 320 -14.30 17.74 -8.05
C PRO A 320 -14.51 16.58 -9.03
N GLU A 321 -14.55 16.84 -10.33
CA GLU A 321 -14.62 15.81 -11.36
C GLU A 321 -13.42 14.83 -11.31
N LEU A 322 -12.26 15.25 -10.81
CA LEU A 322 -11.12 14.38 -10.60
C LEU A 322 -11.35 13.41 -9.42
N ILE A 323 -12.10 13.85 -8.40
CA ILE A 323 -12.49 12.96 -7.29
C ILE A 323 -13.49 11.93 -7.78
N GLN A 324 -14.46 12.33 -8.59
CA GLN A 324 -15.44 11.42 -9.21
C GLN A 324 -14.73 10.38 -10.09
N LEU A 325 -13.75 10.81 -10.89
CA LEU A 325 -12.93 9.94 -11.71
C LEU A 325 -12.09 8.98 -10.86
N HIS A 326 -11.47 9.48 -9.78
CA HIS A 326 -10.75 8.63 -8.84
C HIS A 326 -11.67 7.60 -8.18
N GLN A 327 -12.88 8.00 -7.77
CA GLN A 327 -13.89 7.09 -7.20
C GLN A 327 -14.24 5.96 -8.17
N LEU A 328 -14.41 6.28 -9.46
CA LEU A 328 -14.67 5.29 -10.50
C LEU A 328 -13.52 4.28 -10.62
N TYR A 329 -12.27 4.76 -10.59
CA TYR A 329 -11.08 3.91 -10.68
C TYR A 329 -10.84 3.15 -9.38
N GLN A 330 -11.12 3.73 -8.22
CA GLN A 330 -11.07 3.06 -6.92
C GLN A 330 -11.92 1.77 -6.94
N GLY A 331 -13.11 1.83 -7.52
CA GLY A 331 -14.00 0.68 -7.74
C GLY A 331 -13.70 -0.14 -9.00
N ARG A 332 -12.66 0.21 -9.74
CA ARG A 332 -12.28 -0.47 -10.99
C ARG A 332 -13.43 -0.55 -11.99
N ASN A 333 -14.11 0.58 -12.18
CA ASN A 333 -15.26 0.72 -13.08
C ASN A 333 -16.39 -0.29 -12.79
N SER A 334 -16.58 -0.66 -11.52
CA SER A 334 -17.70 -1.51 -11.12
C SER A 334 -19.01 -0.72 -11.14
N PRO A 335 -20.07 -1.24 -11.77
CA PRO A 335 -21.40 -0.59 -11.73
C PRO A 335 -22.07 -0.66 -10.36
N LYS A 336 -21.49 -1.40 -9.40
CA LYS A 336 -21.97 -1.52 -8.03
C LYS A 336 -21.31 -0.52 -7.07
N SER A 337 -20.22 0.12 -7.48
CA SER A 337 -19.56 1.12 -6.65
C SER A 337 -20.42 2.38 -6.52
N PRO A 338 -20.56 2.95 -5.31
CA PRO A 338 -21.34 4.16 -5.09
C PRO A 338 -20.70 5.35 -5.80
N ALA A 339 -21.52 6.26 -6.28
CA ALA A 339 -21.05 7.54 -6.81
C ALA A 339 -20.52 8.44 -5.67
N CYS A 340 -19.59 9.33 -6.00
CA CYS A 340 -19.11 10.38 -5.13
C CYS A 340 -19.44 11.71 -5.79
N ASP A 341 -20.63 12.25 -5.51
CA ASP A 341 -21.22 13.43 -6.17
C ASP A 341 -21.70 14.49 -5.17
N THR A 342 -21.44 14.29 -3.88
CA THR A 342 -21.76 15.24 -2.82
C THR A 342 -20.51 15.91 -2.26
N LYS A 343 -20.69 17.11 -1.70
CA LYS A 343 -19.62 17.86 -1.07
C LYS A 343 -18.98 17.10 0.07
N GLU A 344 -19.78 16.41 0.89
CA GLU A 344 -19.31 15.59 2.02
C GLU A 344 -18.41 14.44 1.53
N CYS A 345 -18.77 13.79 0.41
CA CYS A 345 -17.93 12.77 -0.19
C CYS A 345 -16.60 13.36 -0.70
N TYR A 346 -16.62 14.51 -1.36
CA TYR A 346 -15.38 15.15 -1.83
C TYR A 346 -14.44 15.51 -0.68
N GLU A 347 -14.97 16.13 0.38
CA GLU A 347 -14.20 16.47 1.58
C GLU A 347 -13.63 15.25 2.26
N ALA A 348 -14.40 14.16 2.35
CA ALA A 348 -13.95 12.90 2.92
C ALA A 348 -12.82 12.27 2.10
N LYS A 349 -12.98 12.14 0.79
CA LYS A 349 -11.95 11.55 -0.10
C LYS A 349 -10.64 12.33 -0.05
N LEU A 350 -10.70 13.65 -0.12
CA LEU A 350 -9.52 14.51 0.01
C LEU A 350 -8.82 14.31 1.37
N CYS A 351 -9.61 14.24 2.44
CA CYS A 351 -9.08 13.98 3.77
C CYS A 351 -8.38 12.61 3.85
N TYR A 352 -8.97 11.56 3.30
CA TYR A 352 -8.39 10.21 3.28
C TYR A 352 -7.08 10.14 2.49
N MET A 353 -7.04 10.70 1.28
CA MET A 353 -5.84 10.78 0.45
C MET A 353 -4.68 11.52 1.16
N ARG A 354 -4.99 12.40 2.10
CA ARG A 354 -4.04 13.18 2.89
C ARG A 354 -3.79 12.61 4.29
N SER A 355 -4.22 11.37 4.55
CA SER A 355 -4.15 10.75 5.88
C SER A 355 -3.39 9.43 5.80
N ALA A 356 -2.12 9.46 6.22
CA ALA A 356 -1.20 8.33 6.16
C ALA A 356 -1.00 7.63 7.52
N SER A 357 -1.87 7.91 8.50
CA SER A 357 -1.98 7.15 9.76
C SER A 357 -3.43 6.97 10.14
N SER A 358 -3.73 5.94 10.91
CA SER A 358 -5.07 5.64 11.42
C SER A 358 -5.69 6.83 12.16
N ASN A 359 -4.91 7.47 13.04
CA ASN A 359 -5.36 8.63 13.78
C ASN A 359 -5.78 9.81 12.87
N LEU A 360 -4.99 10.11 11.83
CA LEU A 360 -5.36 11.16 10.85
C LEU A 360 -6.63 10.82 10.09
N GLY A 361 -6.78 9.56 9.66
CA GLY A 361 -7.94 9.09 8.91
C GLY A 361 -9.24 9.15 9.69
N ARG A 362 -9.20 8.78 10.97
CA ARG A 362 -10.41 8.80 11.83
C ARG A 362 -10.96 10.19 12.13
N HIS A 363 -10.19 11.24 11.89
CA HIS A 363 -10.67 12.62 12.00
C HIS A 363 -11.35 13.12 10.70
N CYS A 364 -11.33 12.32 9.64
CA CYS A 364 -12.02 12.63 8.40
C CYS A 364 -13.52 12.29 8.48
N PRO A 365 -14.38 12.91 7.64
CA PRO A 365 -15.79 12.54 7.56
C PRO A 365 -15.93 11.03 7.26
N SER A 366 -16.77 10.32 8.02
CA SER A 366 -16.94 8.88 7.91
C SER A 366 -17.95 8.48 6.81
N GLY A 367 -17.90 7.20 6.39
CA GLY A 367 -18.91 6.61 5.49
C GLY A 367 -18.56 6.64 4.01
N PHE A 368 -17.41 7.19 3.62
CA PHE A 368 -16.99 7.30 2.23
C PHE A 368 -15.67 6.56 1.93
N GLY A 369 -15.13 5.83 2.90
CA GLY A 369 -13.81 5.20 2.80
C GLY A 369 -13.73 4.13 1.72
N SER A 370 -14.74 3.27 1.62
CA SER A 370 -14.81 2.17 0.66
C SER A 370 -15.79 2.44 -0.47
N VAL A 371 -15.52 1.86 -1.64
CA VAL A 371 -16.42 1.82 -2.80
C VAL A 371 -17.01 0.42 -3.02
N GLN A 372 -16.75 -0.50 -2.12
CA GLN A 372 -17.30 -1.84 -2.14
C GLN A 372 -18.74 -1.81 -1.63
N SER A 373 -19.61 -2.58 -2.28
CA SER A 373 -20.99 -2.78 -1.83
C SER A 373 -21.10 -4.15 -1.16
N PHE A 374 -21.67 -4.18 0.04
CA PHE A 374 -21.95 -5.39 0.79
C PHE A 374 -23.33 -5.93 0.45
#